data_4545576d9c3cc7687c1f212402fab9f0
#
_entry.id   4545576d9c3cc7687c1f212402fab9f0
#
_cell.length_a   1.000
_cell.length_b   1.000
_cell.length_c   1.000
_cell.angle_alpha   90.00
_cell.angle_beta   90.00
_cell.angle_gamma   90.00
#
_symmetry.space_group_name_H-M   'P 1'
#
loop_
_entity.id
_entity.type
_entity.pdbx_description
1 polymer ?
#
loop_
_entity_poly.entity_id
_entity_poly.type
_entity_poly.pdbx_seq_one_letter_code
_entity_poly.pdbx_strand_id
1 'polypeptide(L)'
;MKKYIAWLLIAVLAAAAVTFGVLWQSALRNHSDLEMLARTGASEACTRFSDFRKLGDDGDYWGGVAAFHTFQQAHILLTEGTSHAADRVFCSEVYGALLLKPELAKAHMAEIVTVMEILSQDVTDANAYVRMAELGNALEQ
;
A
#
# COMPACT_ATOMS: atom_id res chain seq x y z
N MET A 1 -2.40 21.54 -52.05
CA MET A 1 -1.48 20.71 -51.19
C MET A 1 -1.36 21.24 -49.76
N LYS A 2 -1.05 22.52 -49.49
CA LYS A 2 -0.86 23.05 -48.12
C LYS A 2 -2.08 22.88 -47.16
N LYS A 3 -3.31 22.98 -47.68
CA LYS A 3 -4.51 22.80 -46.84
C LYS A 3 -4.73 21.37 -46.36
N TYR A 4 -4.39 20.38 -47.14
CA TYR A 4 -4.51 18.96 -46.73
C TYR A 4 -3.51 18.58 -45.69
N ILE A 5 -2.29 19.14 -45.74
CA ILE A 5 -1.24 18.93 -44.73
C ILE A 5 -1.68 19.50 -43.37
N ALA A 6 -2.31 20.70 -43.37
CA ALA A 6 -2.82 21.29 -42.12
C ALA A 6 -3.93 20.43 -41.48
N TRP A 7 -4.89 19.92 -42.29
CA TRP A 7 -5.93 19.04 -41.78
C TRP A 7 -5.41 17.69 -41.26
N LEU A 8 -4.40 17.13 -41.93
CA LEU A 8 -3.76 15.90 -41.49
C LEU A 8 -3.00 16.07 -40.15
N LEU A 9 -2.31 17.22 -39.98
CA LEU A 9 -1.68 17.58 -38.71
C LEU A 9 -2.71 17.75 -37.59
N ILE A 10 -3.82 18.40 -37.85
CA ILE A 10 -4.87 18.55 -36.83
C ILE A 10 -5.48 17.20 -36.45
N ALA A 11 -5.72 16.31 -37.41
CA ALA A 11 -6.23 14.99 -37.16
C ALA A 11 -5.27 14.13 -36.30
N VAL A 12 -3.95 14.19 -36.59
CA VAL A 12 -2.92 13.49 -35.82
C VAL A 12 -2.82 14.05 -34.39
N LEU A 13 -2.85 15.36 -34.22
CA LEU A 13 -2.84 15.99 -32.90
C LEU A 13 -4.08 15.65 -32.07
N ALA A 14 -5.26 15.64 -32.70
CA ALA A 14 -6.50 15.24 -32.05
C ALA A 14 -6.48 13.78 -31.61
N ALA A 15 -6.00 12.87 -32.48
CA ALA A 15 -5.84 11.46 -32.12
C ALA A 15 -4.84 11.27 -30.98
N ALA A 16 -3.71 11.95 -31.00
CA ALA A 16 -2.72 11.91 -29.92
C ALA A 16 -3.29 12.44 -28.58
N ALA A 17 -4.05 13.53 -28.61
CA ALA A 17 -4.69 14.09 -27.42
C ALA A 17 -5.73 13.15 -26.80
N VAL A 18 -6.54 12.48 -27.63
CA VAL A 18 -7.51 11.46 -27.16
C VAL A 18 -6.80 10.26 -26.57
N THR A 19 -5.76 9.74 -27.24
CA THR A 19 -5.00 8.60 -26.73
C THR A 19 -4.34 8.93 -25.40
N PHE A 20 -3.70 10.11 -25.29
CA PHE A 20 -3.09 10.56 -24.04
C PHE A 20 -4.13 10.72 -22.93
N GLY A 21 -5.30 11.29 -23.23
CA GLY A 21 -6.39 11.45 -22.26
C GLY A 21 -6.90 10.11 -21.73
N VAL A 22 -7.07 9.11 -22.59
CA VAL A 22 -7.51 7.75 -22.20
C VAL A 22 -6.43 7.06 -21.33
N LEU A 23 -5.15 7.15 -21.71
CA LEU A 23 -4.06 6.57 -20.93
C LEU A 23 -3.92 7.25 -19.57
N TRP A 24 -4.04 8.57 -19.51
CA TRP A 24 -4.02 9.34 -18.27
C TRP A 24 -5.16 8.96 -17.33
N GLN A 25 -6.39 8.85 -17.86
CA GLN A 25 -7.55 8.45 -17.08
C GLN A 25 -7.46 7.00 -16.59
N SER A 26 -6.89 6.10 -17.40
CA SER A 26 -6.61 4.72 -16.99
C SER A 26 -5.57 4.65 -15.87
N ALA A 27 -4.49 5.43 -15.96
CA ALA A 27 -3.47 5.49 -14.92
C ALA A 27 -4.04 6.05 -13.59
N LEU A 28 -4.88 7.08 -13.65
CA LEU A 28 -5.54 7.63 -12.45
C LEU A 28 -6.50 6.62 -11.79
N ARG A 29 -7.25 5.85 -12.57
CA ARG A 29 -8.13 4.80 -12.03
C ARG A 29 -7.32 3.71 -11.36
N ASN A 30 -6.26 3.23 -12.00
CA ASN A 30 -5.40 2.21 -11.41
C ASN A 30 -4.77 2.67 -10.10
N HIS A 31 -4.38 3.94 -9.98
CA HIS A 31 -3.84 4.50 -8.74
C HIS A 31 -4.90 4.53 -7.63
N SER A 32 -6.12 4.98 -7.93
CA SER A 32 -7.22 5.00 -6.97
C SER A 32 -7.63 3.60 -6.51
N ASP A 33 -7.62 2.63 -7.41
CA ASP A 33 -7.95 1.23 -7.09
C ASP A 33 -6.87 0.61 -6.19
N LEU A 34 -5.60 0.90 -6.44
CA LEU A 34 -4.49 0.46 -5.59
C LEU A 34 -4.52 1.11 -4.21
N GLU A 35 -4.84 2.40 -4.13
CA GLU A 35 -5.00 3.11 -2.86
C GLU A 35 -6.14 2.50 -2.04
N MET A 36 -7.28 2.22 -2.67
CA MET A 36 -8.41 1.57 -2.02
C MET A 36 -8.04 0.15 -1.55
N LEU A 37 -7.30 -0.60 -2.35
CA LEU A 37 -6.83 -1.95 -1.99
C LEU A 37 -5.86 -1.88 -0.80
N ALA A 38 -4.94 -0.92 -0.77
CA ALA A 38 -4.03 -0.73 0.34
C ALA A 38 -4.79 -0.35 1.63
N ARG A 39 -5.72 0.59 1.57
CA ARG A 39 -6.59 0.96 2.71
C ARG A 39 -7.39 -0.23 3.22
N THR A 40 -7.98 -1.01 2.33
CA THR A 40 -8.76 -2.19 2.69
C THR A 40 -7.88 -3.24 3.37
N GLY A 41 -6.68 -3.52 2.83
CA GLY A 41 -5.71 -4.42 3.44
C GLY A 41 -5.27 -3.95 4.83
N ALA A 42 -4.98 -2.66 5.00
CA ALA A 42 -4.62 -2.08 6.30
C ALA A 42 -5.77 -2.17 7.30
N SER A 43 -7.01 -1.87 6.88
CA SER A 43 -8.20 -1.94 7.74
C SER A 43 -8.51 -3.38 8.19
N GLU A 44 -8.41 -4.34 7.28
CA GLU A 44 -8.61 -5.75 7.61
C GLU A 44 -7.50 -6.27 8.53
N ALA A 45 -6.24 -5.92 8.29
CA ALA A 45 -5.13 -6.26 9.16
C ALA A 45 -5.33 -5.69 10.57
N CYS A 46 -5.72 -4.41 10.67
CA CYS A 46 -6.05 -3.76 11.93
C CYS A 46 -7.14 -4.52 12.69
N THR A 47 -8.23 -4.88 12.02
CA THR A 47 -9.36 -5.61 12.61
C THR A 47 -8.92 -6.98 13.11
N ARG A 48 -8.28 -7.79 12.27
CA ARG A 48 -7.81 -9.14 12.60
C ARG A 48 -6.81 -9.15 13.76
N PHE A 49 -5.82 -8.28 13.72
CA PHE A 49 -4.85 -8.16 14.81
C PHE A 49 -5.48 -7.63 16.11
N SER A 50 -6.48 -6.77 16.03
CA SER A 50 -7.25 -6.32 17.19
C SER A 50 -8.06 -7.45 17.81
N ASP A 51 -8.66 -8.31 16.99
CA ASP A 51 -9.41 -9.46 17.45
C ASP A 51 -8.49 -10.53 18.04
N PHE A 52 -7.32 -10.77 17.42
CA PHE A 52 -6.28 -11.59 18.02
C PHE A 52 -5.87 -11.09 19.43
N ARG A 53 -5.68 -9.78 19.61
CA ARG A 53 -5.35 -9.23 20.93
C ARG A 53 -6.42 -9.45 21.98
N LYS A 54 -7.70 -9.51 21.58
CA LYS A 54 -8.83 -9.72 22.51
C LYS A 54 -9.07 -11.20 22.81
N LEU A 55 -8.96 -12.05 21.81
CA LEU A 55 -9.41 -13.44 21.84
C LEU A 55 -8.26 -14.46 21.90
N GLY A 56 -7.05 -14.07 21.44
CA GLY A 56 -5.86 -14.95 21.37
C GLY A 56 -5.97 -16.02 20.28
N ASP A 57 -6.85 -15.87 19.30
CA ASP A 57 -7.04 -16.85 18.24
C ASP A 57 -5.96 -16.70 17.16
N ASP A 58 -5.17 -17.75 16.98
CA ASP A 58 -4.13 -17.78 15.93
C ASP A 58 -4.70 -17.67 14.51
N GLY A 59 -5.95 -18.02 14.27
CA GLY A 59 -6.64 -17.78 13.01
C GLY A 59 -6.76 -16.29 12.68
N ASP A 60 -7.04 -15.47 13.67
CA ASP A 60 -7.06 -14.00 13.51
C ASP A 60 -5.66 -13.44 13.32
N TYR A 61 -4.65 -13.99 13.99
CA TYR A 61 -3.25 -13.61 13.75
C TYR A 61 -2.87 -13.83 12.27
N TRP A 62 -3.05 -15.05 11.77
CA TRP A 62 -2.68 -15.38 10.39
C TRP A 62 -3.56 -14.68 9.35
N GLY A 63 -4.85 -14.43 9.67
CA GLY A 63 -5.72 -13.58 8.86
C GLY A 63 -5.20 -12.14 8.76
N GLY A 64 -4.71 -11.59 9.88
CA GLY A 64 -4.06 -10.28 9.93
C GLY A 64 -2.77 -10.23 9.10
N VAL A 65 -1.94 -11.27 9.16
CA VAL A 65 -0.72 -11.38 8.34
C VAL A 65 -1.05 -11.41 6.85
N ALA A 66 -2.09 -12.13 6.43
CA ALA A 66 -2.54 -12.18 5.05
C ALA A 66 -3.06 -10.81 4.56
N ALA A 67 -3.83 -10.12 5.40
CA ALA A 67 -4.32 -8.77 5.10
C ALA A 67 -3.17 -7.75 5.04
N PHE A 68 -2.19 -7.83 5.92
CA PHE A 68 -0.97 -7.02 5.87
C PHE A 68 -0.20 -7.24 4.57
N HIS A 69 -0.09 -8.48 4.11
CA HIS A 69 0.52 -8.78 2.81
C HIS A 69 -0.22 -8.09 1.66
N THR A 70 -1.56 -8.09 1.68
CA THR A 70 -2.36 -7.38 0.67
C THR A 70 -2.07 -5.88 0.67
N PHE A 71 -2.02 -5.26 1.86
CA PHE A 71 -1.60 -3.87 2.03
C PHE A 71 -0.21 -3.63 1.44
N GLN A 72 0.78 -4.44 1.82
CA GLN A 72 2.16 -4.32 1.37
C GLN A 72 2.28 -4.40 -0.16
N GLN A 73 1.62 -5.36 -0.81
CA GLN A 73 1.66 -5.50 -2.27
C GLN A 73 1.05 -4.29 -2.98
N ALA A 74 -0.10 -3.80 -2.51
CA ALA A 74 -0.72 -2.60 -3.06
C ALA A 74 0.17 -1.36 -2.84
N HIS A 75 0.80 -1.22 -1.68
CA HIS A 75 1.72 -0.12 -1.35
C HIS A 75 2.97 -0.13 -2.24
N ILE A 76 3.56 -1.31 -2.51
CA ILE A 76 4.70 -1.45 -3.43
C ILE A 76 4.35 -0.91 -4.81
N LEU A 77 3.17 -1.26 -5.33
CA LEU A 77 2.70 -0.80 -6.64
C LEU A 77 2.37 0.69 -6.65
N LEU A 78 1.79 1.23 -5.56
CA LEU A 78 1.50 2.65 -5.41
C LEU A 78 2.75 3.52 -5.40
N THR A 79 3.83 3.00 -4.81
CA THR A 79 5.08 3.75 -4.60
C THR A 79 6.15 3.45 -5.64
N GLU A 80 5.83 2.63 -6.65
CA GLU A 80 6.75 2.32 -7.75
C GLU A 80 7.13 3.60 -8.51
N GLY A 81 8.43 3.83 -8.65
CA GLY A 81 8.97 5.03 -9.30
C GLY A 81 8.91 6.32 -8.47
N THR A 82 8.50 6.25 -7.20
CA THR A 82 8.47 7.40 -6.28
C THR A 82 9.68 7.44 -5.34
N SER A 83 9.83 8.52 -4.56
CA SER A 83 10.84 8.65 -3.50
C SER A 83 10.58 7.81 -2.25
N HIS A 84 9.47 7.06 -2.19
CA HIS A 84 9.04 6.27 -1.03
C HIS A 84 9.65 4.86 -0.97
N ALA A 85 10.88 4.68 -1.50
CA ALA A 85 11.56 3.39 -1.47
C ALA A 85 11.84 2.88 -0.04
N ALA A 86 12.10 3.80 0.91
CA ALA A 86 12.33 3.47 2.31
C ALA A 86 11.07 2.86 2.96
N ASP A 87 9.90 3.39 2.67
CA ASP A 87 8.63 2.92 3.23
C ASP A 87 8.37 1.45 2.86
N ARG A 88 8.78 1.05 1.64
CA ARG A 88 8.69 -0.34 1.18
C ARG A 88 9.59 -1.29 1.98
N VAL A 89 10.79 -0.81 2.36
CA VAL A 89 11.72 -1.61 3.18
C VAL A 89 11.10 -1.85 4.56
N PHE A 90 10.58 -0.80 5.21
CA PHE A 90 9.96 -0.92 6.53
C PHE A 90 8.74 -1.86 6.52
N CYS A 91 7.88 -1.77 5.50
CA CYS A 91 6.78 -2.72 5.34
C CYS A 91 7.27 -4.17 5.19
N SER A 92 8.38 -4.38 4.46
CA SER A 92 8.93 -5.71 4.22
C SER A 92 9.59 -6.29 5.48
N GLU A 93 10.26 -5.47 6.28
CA GLU A 93 10.85 -5.87 7.56
C GLU A 93 9.78 -6.31 8.55
N VAL A 94 8.73 -5.50 8.73
CA VAL A 94 7.62 -5.85 9.62
C VAL A 94 6.89 -7.11 9.13
N TYR A 95 6.64 -7.23 7.82
CA TYR A 95 6.03 -8.43 7.25
C TYR A 95 6.90 -9.67 7.45
N GLY A 96 8.20 -9.55 7.24
CA GLY A 96 9.16 -10.62 7.51
C GLY A 96 9.13 -11.07 8.96
N ALA A 97 9.06 -10.14 9.90
CA ALA A 97 8.97 -10.46 11.33
C ALA A 97 7.63 -11.13 11.68
N LEU A 98 6.50 -10.68 11.12
CA LEU A 98 5.21 -11.32 11.29
C LEU A 98 5.21 -12.81 10.85
N LEU A 99 5.97 -13.14 9.80
CA LEU A 99 6.07 -14.50 9.30
C LEU A 99 7.11 -15.36 10.07
N LEU A 100 8.28 -14.81 10.33
CA LEU A 100 9.44 -15.57 10.79
C LEU A 100 9.65 -15.52 12.29
N LYS A 101 9.12 -14.49 12.98
CA LYS A 101 9.24 -14.28 14.42
C LYS A 101 7.86 -14.02 15.06
N PRO A 102 6.86 -14.91 14.90
CA PRO A 102 5.48 -14.64 15.30
C PRO A 102 5.33 -14.30 16.78
N GLU A 103 6.09 -14.92 17.67
CA GLU A 103 6.00 -14.66 19.11
C GLU A 103 6.49 -13.25 19.46
N LEU A 104 7.54 -12.77 18.80
CA LEU A 104 8.02 -11.40 18.96
C LEU A 104 7.01 -10.39 18.37
N ALA A 105 6.47 -10.67 17.19
CA ALA A 105 5.43 -9.86 16.59
C ALA A 105 4.16 -9.79 17.44
N LYS A 106 3.74 -10.90 18.05
CA LYS A 106 2.61 -10.93 19.00
C LYS A 106 2.86 -10.06 20.22
N ALA A 107 4.11 -9.98 20.73
CA ALA A 107 4.46 -9.10 21.83
C ALA A 107 4.31 -7.60 21.48
N HIS A 108 4.53 -7.23 20.20
CA HIS A 108 4.40 -5.85 19.67
C HIS A 108 3.07 -5.61 18.95
N MET A 109 2.06 -6.46 19.15
CA MET A 109 0.81 -6.38 18.42
C MET A 109 0.04 -5.06 18.63
N ALA A 110 0.23 -4.41 19.79
CA ALA A 110 -0.41 -3.12 20.05
C ALA A 110 0.08 -2.03 19.11
N GLU A 111 1.39 -1.98 18.87
CA GLU A 111 2.03 -1.03 17.97
C GLU A 111 1.66 -1.33 16.51
N ILE A 112 1.64 -2.62 16.13
CA ILE A 112 1.23 -3.05 14.78
C ILE A 112 -0.21 -2.60 14.50
N VAL A 113 -1.14 -2.82 15.41
CA VAL A 113 -2.54 -2.38 15.29
C VAL A 113 -2.63 -0.87 15.12
N THR A 114 -1.88 -0.11 15.94
CA THR A 114 -1.88 1.36 15.85
C THR A 114 -1.40 1.86 14.49
N VAL A 115 -0.34 1.28 13.95
CA VAL A 115 0.18 1.65 12.63
C VAL A 115 -0.84 1.30 11.54
N MET A 116 -1.43 0.10 11.58
CA MET A 116 -2.45 -0.31 10.61
C MET A 116 -3.72 0.55 10.67
N GLU A 117 -4.11 1.02 11.86
CA GLU A 117 -5.24 1.93 12.02
C GLU A 117 -4.99 3.26 11.30
N ILE A 118 -3.81 3.87 11.46
CA ILE A 118 -3.44 5.11 10.77
C ILE A 118 -3.44 4.88 9.25
N LEU A 119 -2.80 3.82 8.77
CA LEU A 119 -2.69 3.50 7.34
C LEU A 119 -4.03 3.13 6.70
N SER A 120 -4.99 2.64 7.48
CA SER A 120 -6.35 2.40 7.00
C SER A 120 -7.11 3.69 6.69
N GLN A 121 -6.75 4.79 7.33
CA GLN A 121 -7.32 6.12 7.11
C GLN A 121 -6.56 6.87 6.02
N ASP A 122 -5.23 6.84 6.08
CA ASP A 122 -4.34 7.48 5.11
C ASP A 122 -3.10 6.62 4.86
N VAL A 123 -3.06 5.97 3.69
CA VAL A 123 -1.94 5.11 3.28
C VAL A 123 -0.66 5.89 2.96
N THR A 124 -0.72 7.21 2.95
CA THR A 124 0.41 8.11 2.68
C THR A 124 0.93 8.81 3.94
N ASP A 125 0.38 8.50 5.12
CA ASP A 125 0.77 9.13 6.38
C ASP A 125 2.23 8.84 6.73
N ALA A 126 3.07 9.88 6.67
CA ALA A 126 4.50 9.77 6.92
C ALA A 126 4.82 9.35 8.38
N ASN A 127 3.99 9.70 9.34
CA ASN A 127 4.19 9.31 10.74
C ASN A 127 3.96 7.81 10.94
N ALA A 128 3.03 7.22 10.17
CA ALA A 128 2.82 5.78 10.20
C ALA A 128 4.07 5.02 9.75
N TYR A 129 4.76 5.51 8.70
CA TYR A 129 5.99 4.88 8.22
C TYR A 129 7.19 5.10 9.14
N VAL A 130 7.27 6.23 9.84
CA VAL A 130 8.27 6.41 10.92
C VAL A 130 8.04 5.39 12.02
N ARG A 131 6.80 5.19 12.47
CA ARG A 131 6.47 4.15 13.47
C ARG A 131 6.71 2.73 12.93
N MET A 132 6.46 2.49 11.64
CA MET A 132 6.75 1.22 11.00
C MET A 132 8.26 0.90 11.03
N ALA A 133 9.11 1.91 10.81
CA ALA A 133 10.56 1.77 10.91
C ALA A 133 11.01 1.48 12.34
N GLU A 134 10.46 2.18 13.34
CA GLU A 134 10.74 1.93 14.76
C GLU A 134 10.33 0.51 15.16
N LEU A 135 9.16 0.07 14.68
CA LEU A 135 8.66 -1.29 14.90
C LEU A 135 9.56 -2.33 14.22
N GLY A 136 9.99 -2.11 12.97
CA GLY A 136 10.95 -2.97 12.28
C GLY A 136 12.22 -3.18 13.11
N ASN A 137 12.82 -2.09 13.59
CA ASN A 137 14.00 -2.13 14.45
C ASN A 137 13.77 -2.91 15.78
N ALA A 138 12.58 -2.79 16.38
CA ALA A 138 12.22 -3.53 17.60
C ALA A 138 12.04 -5.04 17.33
N LEU A 139 11.57 -5.39 16.13
CA LEU A 139 11.35 -6.78 15.71
C LEU A 139 12.64 -7.48 15.19
N GLU A 140 13.72 -6.74 14.96
CA GLU A 140 15.02 -7.33 14.59
C GLU A 140 15.79 -7.88 15.78
N GLN A 141 15.58 -7.34 16.98
CA GLN A 141 16.27 -7.72 18.23
C GLN A 141 15.75 -9.05 18.79
#